data_1b87c0b947471fe6551f3adb4ae28ba6
#
_entry.id   1b87c0b947471fe6551f3adb4ae28ba6
#
_cell.length_a   1.000
_cell.length_b   1.000
_cell.length_c   1.000
_cell.angle_alpha   90.00
_cell.angle_beta   90.00
_cell.angle_gamma   90.00
#
_symmetry.space_group_name_H-M   'P 1'
#
loop_
_entity.id
_entity.type
_entity.pdbx_description
1 polymer ?
#
loop_
_entity_poly.entity_id
_entity_poly.type
_entity_poly.pdbx_seq_one_letter_code
_entity_poly.pdbx_strand_id
1 'polypeptide(L)'
;MPTEVPDEIKKTANALKKLRPAYSTIIGFYEKIFEAQEKSAAETKVNPPQISNDILSIKAKEKFPLISLSEFFVDINASRKLLKKICKIINKSGNYMSSAAETIFSATENNKLDFNELYTALLNDDDASFSNIASKLKTRKDVLAFITYNSIKPSVSLYAQSVSKYLDKDNPWGKGYCPVCGNLPIISTFESDGERFLVCSFCWHKWTVTRLFCPFCENKESDTLHYLFSEEEKEYRVDVCDKCGKYIKN
;
A
#
# COMPACT_ATOMS: atom_id res chain seq x y z
N MET A 1 -18.53 -8.80 -10.89
CA MET A 1 -19.06 -7.56 -11.50
C MET A 1 -17.94 -6.50 -11.47
N PRO A 2 -17.27 -6.22 -12.60
CA PRO A 2 -16.09 -5.34 -12.62
C PRO A 2 -16.37 -3.84 -12.84
N THR A 3 -17.62 -3.41 -12.89
CA THR A 3 -17.99 -2.05 -13.32
C THR A 3 -18.29 -1.05 -12.19
N GLU A 4 -18.41 -1.50 -10.94
CA GLU A 4 -18.82 -0.64 -9.81
C GLU A 4 -17.63 0.11 -9.16
N VAL A 5 -16.46 -0.51 -9.08
CA VAL A 5 -15.28 0.07 -8.36
C VAL A 5 -14.73 1.35 -9.02
N PRO A 6 -14.57 1.44 -10.36
CA PRO A 6 -14.13 2.69 -11.00
C PRO A 6 -15.12 3.85 -10.81
N ASP A 7 -16.40 3.56 -10.72
CA ASP A 7 -17.44 4.57 -10.49
C ASP A 7 -17.41 5.06 -9.04
N GLU A 8 -17.09 4.20 -8.10
CA GLU A 8 -16.90 4.55 -6.69
C GLU A 8 -15.69 5.45 -6.48
N ILE A 9 -14.55 5.15 -7.12
CA ILE A 9 -13.35 6.00 -7.10
C ILE A 9 -13.68 7.42 -7.57
N LYS A 10 -14.37 7.55 -8.71
CA LYS A 10 -14.79 8.85 -9.24
C LYS A 10 -15.76 9.58 -8.34
N LYS A 11 -16.75 8.86 -7.81
CA LYS A 11 -17.74 9.43 -6.89
C LYS A 11 -17.06 9.98 -5.64
N THR A 12 -16.17 9.20 -5.04
CA THR A 12 -15.40 9.60 -3.86
C THR A 12 -14.48 10.78 -4.17
N ALA A 13 -13.73 10.74 -5.28
CA ALA A 13 -12.85 11.82 -5.70
C ALA A 13 -13.63 13.11 -5.94
N ASN A 14 -14.79 13.05 -6.58
CA ASN A 14 -15.63 14.23 -6.81
C ASN A 14 -16.22 14.81 -5.51
N ALA A 15 -16.60 13.96 -4.57
CA ALA A 15 -17.07 14.41 -3.25
C ALA A 15 -15.93 15.11 -2.50
N LEU A 16 -14.72 14.52 -2.47
CA LEU A 16 -13.55 15.11 -1.84
C LEU A 16 -13.11 16.43 -2.49
N LYS A 17 -13.14 16.54 -3.82
CA LYS A 17 -12.83 17.81 -4.52
C LYS A 17 -13.79 18.93 -4.17
N LYS A 18 -15.08 18.62 -3.96
CA LYS A 18 -16.08 19.60 -3.50
C LYS A 18 -15.83 20.01 -2.06
N LEU A 19 -15.54 19.04 -1.19
CA LEU A 19 -15.28 19.28 0.24
C LEU A 19 -13.96 20.00 0.46
N ARG A 20 -12.94 19.74 -0.36
CA ARG A 20 -11.56 20.21 -0.23
C ARG A 20 -11.05 20.79 -1.56
N PRO A 21 -11.56 21.95 -2.03
CA PRO A 21 -11.18 22.53 -3.33
C PRO A 21 -9.68 22.77 -3.49
N ALA A 22 -8.99 23.17 -2.40
CA ALA A 22 -7.54 23.40 -2.39
C ALA A 22 -6.71 22.14 -2.75
N TYR A 23 -7.25 20.96 -2.53
CA TYR A 23 -6.60 19.69 -2.83
C TYR A 23 -7.07 19.06 -4.16
N SER A 24 -7.91 19.76 -4.95
CA SER A 24 -8.52 19.20 -6.16
C SER A 24 -7.51 18.66 -7.17
N THR A 25 -6.36 19.32 -7.31
CA THR A 25 -5.29 18.89 -8.23
C THR A 25 -4.69 17.55 -7.78
N ILE A 26 -4.34 17.41 -6.51
CA ILE A 26 -3.73 16.17 -6.00
C ILE A 26 -4.76 15.03 -5.93
N ILE A 27 -6.01 15.32 -5.58
CA ILE A 27 -7.10 14.33 -5.61
C ILE A 27 -7.30 13.82 -7.04
N GLY A 28 -7.35 14.71 -8.03
CA GLY A 28 -7.49 14.33 -9.44
C GLY A 28 -6.28 13.57 -10.01
N PHE A 29 -5.09 13.79 -9.45
CA PHE A 29 -3.90 13.01 -9.79
C PHE A 29 -4.02 11.57 -9.28
N TYR A 30 -4.35 11.39 -8.00
CA TYR A 30 -4.50 10.04 -7.41
C TYR A 30 -5.72 9.29 -7.95
N GLU A 31 -6.82 9.97 -8.25
CA GLU A 31 -7.98 9.38 -8.93
C GLU A 31 -7.56 8.63 -10.20
N LYS A 32 -6.75 9.27 -11.06
CA LYS A 32 -6.26 8.66 -12.30
C LYS A 32 -5.33 7.46 -12.05
N ILE A 33 -4.50 7.52 -10.98
CA ILE A 33 -3.64 6.40 -10.59
C ILE A 33 -4.49 5.23 -10.11
N PHE A 34 -5.47 5.47 -9.24
CA PHE A 34 -6.34 4.41 -8.70
C PHE A 34 -7.19 3.78 -9.79
N GLU A 35 -7.77 4.56 -10.70
CA GLU A 35 -8.47 4.02 -11.88
C GLU A 35 -7.57 3.12 -12.74
N ALA A 36 -6.30 3.51 -12.92
CA ALA A 36 -5.35 2.71 -13.68
C ALA A 36 -4.96 1.42 -12.94
N GLN A 37 -4.85 1.47 -11.61
CA GLN A 37 -4.59 0.31 -10.76
C GLN A 37 -5.76 -0.68 -10.78
N GLU A 38 -7.00 -0.21 -10.66
CA GLU A 38 -8.19 -1.07 -10.74
C GLU A 38 -8.31 -1.79 -12.08
N LYS A 39 -8.08 -1.07 -13.19
CA LYS A 39 -8.05 -1.69 -14.52
C LYS A 39 -6.94 -2.73 -14.63
N SER A 40 -5.77 -2.45 -14.06
CA SER A 40 -4.67 -3.41 -14.05
C SER A 40 -4.98 -4.62 -13.17
N ALA A 41 -5.64 -4.44 -12.04
CA ALA A 41 -6.03 -5.53 -11.13
C ALA A 41 -6.91 -6.58 -11.84
N ALA A 42 -7.84 -6.14 -12.70
CA ALA A 42 -8.68 -7.04 -13.49
C ALA A 42 -7.90 -7.92 -14.49
N GLU A 43 -6.71 -7.47 -14.93
CA GLU A 43 -5.85 -8.20 -15.86
C GLU A 43 -4.73 -8.98 -15.14
N THR A 44 -4.46 -8.66 -13.86
CA THR A 44 -3.36 -9.22 -13.09
C THR A 44 -3.62 -10.66 -12.70
N LYS A 45 -2.65 -11.52 -12.96
CA LYS A 45 -2.69 -12.94 -12.57
C LYS A 45 -1.80 -13.15 -11.36
N VAL A 46 -2.33 -13.81 -10.33
CA VAL A 46 -1.56 -14.18 -9.14
C VAL A 46 -1.67 -15.67 -8.89
N ASN A 47 -0.54 -16.28 -8.55
CA ASN A 47 -0.48 -17.69 -8.12
C ASN A 47 -0.16 -17.69 -6.62
N PRO A 48 -1.16 -17.88 -5.74
CA PRO A 48 -0.92 -17.88 -4.31
C PRO A 48 -0.03 -19.07 -3.91
N PRO A 49 0.85 -18.90 -2.90
CA PRO A 49 1.67 -20.00 -2.41
C PRO A 49 0.81 -21.06 -1.74
N GLN A 50 1.27 -22.29 -1.78
CA GLN A 50 0.74 -23.37 -0.96
C GLN A 50 1.52 -23.39 0.37
N ILE A 51 0.86 -23.07 1.48
CA ILE A 51 1.48 -23.09 2.81
C ILE A 51 0.94 -24.32 3.55
N SER A 52 1.83 -25.19 4.02
CA SER A 52 1.42 -26.40 4.75
C SER A 52 0.81 -26.07 6.11
N ASN A 53 -0.08 -26.94 6.59
CA ASN A 53 -0.74 -26.75 7.90
C ASN A 53 0.27 -26.67 9.06
N ASP A 54 1.38 -27.41 9.00
CA ASP A 54 2.42 -27.35 10.03
C ASP A 54 3.06 -25.97 10.10
N ILE A 55 3.40 -25.38 8.94
CA ILE A 55 3.94 -24.01 8.86
C ILE A 55 2.90 -23.00 9.34
N LEU A 56 1.65 -23.13 8.94
CA LEU A 56 0.56 -22.25 9.39
C LEU A 56 0.39 -22.32 10.92
N SER A 57 0.43 -23.50 11.50
CA SER A 57 0.33 -23.69 12.95
C SER A 57 1.48 -23.02 13.70
N ILE A 58 2.72 -23.14 13.20
CA ILE A 58 3.89 -22.48 13.80
C ILE A 58 3.74 -20.95 13.68
N LYS A 59 3.40 -20.44 12.49
CA LYS A 59 3.23 -19.00 12.26
C LYS A 59 2.13 -18.40 13.13
N ALA A 60 1.02 -19.09 13.28
CA ALA A 60 -0.09 -18.66 14.14
C ALA A 60 0.31 -18.61 15.62
N LYS A 61 1.00 -19.64 16.11
CA LYS A 61 1.48 -19.75 17.49
C LYS A 61 2.49 -18.67 17.83
N GLU A 62 3.50 -18.50 16.98
CA GLU A 62 4.60 -17.56 17.21
C GLU A 62 4.29 -16.15 16.71
N LYS A 63 3.08 -15.92 16.17
CA LYS A 63 2.67 -14.66 15.58
C LYS A 63 3.62 -14.16 14.46
N PHE A 64 4.13 -15.09 13.63
CA PHE A 64 4.88 -14.72 12.43
C PHE A 64 3.93 -14.38 11.27
N PRO A 65 4.26 -13.36 10.46
CA PRO A 65 3.51 -13.07 9.23
C PRO A 65 3.48 -14.28 8.29
N LEU A 66 2.42 -14.37 7.48
CA LEU A 66 2.26 -15.50 6.56
C LEU A 66 3.37 -15.58 5.50
N ILE A 67 3.84 -14.43 5.02
CA ILE A 67 4.91 -14.32 4.00
C ILE A 67 5.85 -13.16 4.34
N SER A 68 7.08 -13.23 3.82
CA SER A 68 8.01 -12.11 3.76
C SER A 68 7.77 -11.25 2.50
N LEU A 69 8.38 -10.06 2.43
CA LEU A 69 8.25 -9.19 1.25
C LEU A 69 8.78 -9.85 -0.03
N SER A 70 9.89 -10.58 0.08
CA SER A 70 10.52 -11.28 -1.05
C SER A 70 9.67 -12.42 -1.63
N GLU A 71 8.67 -12.90 -0.89
CA GLU A 71 7.76 -13.97 -1.33
C GLU A 71 6.55 -13.45 -2.12
N PHE A 72 6.39 -12.13 -2.25
CA PHE A 72 5.30 -11.60 -3.07
C PHE A 72 5.50 -11.92 -4.55
N PHE A 73 4.46 -12.48 -5.15
CA PHE A 73 4.39 -12.62 -6.58
C PHE A 73 4.01 -11.30 -7.24
N VAL A 74 4.73 -10.93 -8.30
CA VAL A 74 4.43 -9.76 -9.13
C VAL A 74 4.19 -10.22 -10.57
N ASP A 75 3.02 -9.92 -11.12
CA ASP A 75 2.77 -10.07 -12.55
C ASP A 75 3.56 -8.99 -13.31
N ILE A 76 4.74 -9.38 -13.81
CA ILE A 76 5.67 -8.48 -14.51
C ILE A 76 5.00 -7.79 -15.70
N ASN A 77 4.19 -8.53 -16.47
CA ASN A 77 3.56 -7.99 -17.68
C ASN A 77 2.49 -6.94 -17.35
N ALA A 78 1.60 -7.25 -16.41
CA ALA A 78 0.58 -6.30 -15.96
C ALA A 78 1.23 -5.08 -15.30
N SER A 79 2.22 -5.29 -14.41
CA SER A 79 2.92 -4.21 -13.71
C SER A 79 3.72 -3.32 -14.67
N ARG A 80 4.37 -3.87 -15.70
CA ARG A 80 5.04 -3.10 -16.76
C ARG A 80 4.07 -2.19 -17.52
N LYS A 81 2.91 -2.71 -17.90
CA LYS A 81 1.86 -1.91 -18.58
C LYS A 81 1.38 -0.78 -17.68
N LEU A 82 1.14 -1.07 -16.41
CA LEU A 82 0.71 -0.08 -15.42
C LEU A 82 1.79 0.97 -15.16
N LEU A 83 3.06 0.59 -15.05
CA LEU A 83 4.19 1.52 -14.91
C LEU A 83 4.20 2.55 -16.05
N LYS A 84 4.08 2.12 -17.30
CA LYS A 84 3.98 3.00 -18.46
C LYS A 84 2.78 3.95 -18.35
N LYS A 85 1.63 3.44 -17.88
CA LYS A 85 0.42 4.24 -17.70
C LYS A 85 0.61 5.31 -16.62
N ILE A 86 1.23 4.96 -15.49
CA ILE A 86 1.54 5.89 -14.39
C ILE A 86 2.50 6.99 -14.88
N CYS A 87 3.56 6.64 -15.61
CA CYS A 87 4.45 7.64 -16.23
C CYS A 87 3.67 8.65 -17.09
N LYS A 88 2.75 8.17 -17.93
CA LYS A 88 1.89 9.05 -18.75
C LYS A 88 0.95 9.94 -17.93
N ILE A 89 0.45 9.45 -16.79
CA ILE A 89 -0.38 10.24 -15.88
C ILE A 89 0.47 11.36 -15.25
N ILE A 90 1.68 11.03 -14.78
CA ILE A 90 2.62 12.00 -14.19
C ILE A 90 2.99 13.07 -15.22
N ASN A 91 3.36 12.69 -16.44
CA ASN A 91 3.73 13.64 -17.49
C ASN A 91 2.61 14.64 -17.82
N LYS A 92 1.36 14.17 -17.85
CA LYS A 92 0.20 15.04 -18.08
C LYS A 92 -0.13 15.97 -16.91
N SER A 93 0.36 15.67 -15.71
CA SER A 93 0.12 16.53 -14.54
C SER A 93 1.06 17.73 -14.46
N GLY A 94 2.17 17.75 -15.23
CA GLY A 94 3.12 18.84 -15.30
C GLY A 94 3.81 19.15 -13.96
N ASN A 95 3.90 18.17 -13.05
CA ASN A 95 4.52 18.35 -11.75
C ASN A 95 6.03 18.09 -11.79
N TYR A 96 6.70 18.25 -10.64
CA TYR A 96 8.16 18.07 -10.50
C TYR A 96 8.67 16.66 -10.84
N MET A 97 7.80 15.66 -10.92
CA MET A 97 8.14 14.28 -11.27
C MET A 97 8.16 14.03 -12.79
N SER A 98 7.66 14.96 -13.62
CA SER A 98 7.43 14.73 -15.05
C SER A 98 8.70 14.34 -15.81
N SER A 99 9.81 15.05 -15.59
CA SER A 99 11.10 14.74 -16.25
C SER A 99 11.60 13.34 -15.91
N ALA A 100 11.52 12.95 -14.63
CA ALA A 100 11.91 11.61 -14.20
C ALA A 100 10.97 10.53 -14.79
N ALA A 101 9.67 10.79 -14.82
CA ALA A 101 8.69 9.87 -15.41
C ALA A 101 8.90 9.68 -16.92
N GLU A 102 9.28 10.72 -17.67
CA GLU A 102 9.63 10.62 -19.08
C GLU A 102 10.88 9.76 -19.29
N THR A 103 11.90 9.94 -18.45
CA THR A 103 13.13 9.14 -18.48
C THR A 103 12.81 7.65 -18.24
N ILE A 104 12.00 7.35 -17.22
CA ILE A 104 11.59 5.98 -16.88
C ILE A 104 10.74 5.37 -18.00
N PHE A 105 9.80 6.15 -18.55
CA PHE A 105 8.98 5.73 -19.67
C PHE A 105 9.84 5.36 -20.90
N SER A 106 10.76 6.25 -21.29
CA SER A 106 11.67 6.03 -22.41
C SER A 106 12.59 4.81 -22.18
N ALA A 107 13.10 4.62 -20.97
CA ALA A 107 13.88 3.43 -20.62
C ALA A 107 13.08 2.14 -20.76
N THR A 108 11.79 2.19 -20.38
CA THR A 108 10.86 1.05 -20.53
C THR A 108 10.57 0.72 -21.99
N GLU A 109 10.34 1.73 -22.84
CA GLU A 109 10.09 1.54 -24.28
C GLU A 109 11.32 0.97 -25.00
N ASN A 110 12.52 1.41 -24.60
CA ASN A 110 13.78 1.00 -25.21
C ASN A 110 14.38 -0.28 -24.60
N ASN A 111 13.65 -1.01 -23.74
CA ASN A 111 14.08 -2.21 -23.01
C ASN A 111 15.40 -2.03 -22.23
N LYS A 112 15.64 -0.81 -21.71
CA LYS A 112 16.81 -0.46 -20.88
C LYS A 112 16.55 -0.66 -19.37
N LEU A 113 15.32 -1.04 -18.99
CA LEU A 113 14.92 -1.29 -17.61
C LEU A 113 14.62 -2.79 -17.44
N ASP A 114 15.40 -3.44 -16.58
CA ASP A 114 15.13 -4.81 -16.16
C ASP A 114 14.07 -4.77 -15.03
N PHE A 115 12.90 -5.30 -15.32
CA PHE A 115 11.78 -5.31 -14.38
C PHE A 115 11.95 -6.34 -13.27
N ASN A 116 12.66 -7.45 -13.54
CA ASN A 116 12.94 -8.44 -12.49
C ASN A 116 13.91 -7.83 -11.47
N GLU A 117 15.00 -7.19 -11.92
CA GLU A 117 15.93 -6.50 -11.04
C GLU A 117 15.23 -5.41 -10.25
N LEU A 118 14.43 -4.56 -10.91
CA LEU A 118 13.71 -3.44 -10.28
C LEU A 118 12.75 -3.89 -9.18
N TYR A 119 11.90 -4.87 -9.49
CA TYR A 119 10.88 -5.33 -8.54
C TYR A 119 11.49 -6.16 -7.41
N THR A 120 12.51 -6.97 -7.71
CA THR A 120 13.26 -7.72 -6.68
C THR A 120 13.97 -6.78 -5.71
N ALA A 121 14.63 -5.73 -6.21
CA ALA A 121 15.26 -4.73 -5.36
C ALA A 121 14.25 -4.04 -4.43
N LEU A 122 13.07 -3.69 -4.94
CA LEU A 122 12.02 -3.09 -4.13
C LEU A 122 11.47 -4.06 -3.07
N LEU A 123 11.21 -5.31 -3.44
CA LEU A 123 10.64 -6.32 -2.54
C LEU A 123 11.63 -6.79 -1.46
N ASN A 124 12.92 -6.76 -1.75
CA ASN A 124 13.97 -7.11 -0.78
C ASN A 124 14.44 -5.93 0.07
N ASP A 125 13.84 -4.74 -0.12
CA ASP A 125 14.30 -3.49 0.52
C ASP A 125 15.81 -3.22 0.26
N ASP A 126 16.29 -3.64 -0.94
CA ASP A 126 17.67 -3.47 -1.37
C ASP A 126 17.90 -2.05 -1.91
N ASP A 127 18.18 -1.15 -0.97
CA ASP A 127 18.39 0.26 -1.27
C ASP A 127 19.60 0.50 -2.19
N ALA A 128 20.63 -0.32 -2.10
CA ALA A 128 21.83 -0.19 -2.91
C ALA A 128 21.55 -0.52 -4.38
N SER A 129 20.95 -1.66 -4.66
CA SER A 129 20.53 -2.05 -6.01
C SER A 129 19.53 -1.06 -6.59
N PHE A 130 18.55 -0.62 -5.82
CA PHE A 130 17.56 0.35 -6.27
C PHE A 130 18.19 1.72 -6.60
N SER A 131 19.14 2.18 -5.79
CA SER A 131 19.91 3.41 -6.04
C SER A 131 20.79 3.31 -7.29
N ASN A 132 21.39 2.14 -7.54
CA ASN A 132 22.17 1.86 -8.74
C ASN A 132 21.31 1.93 -10.01
N ILE A 133 20.10 1.34 -9.97
CA ILE A 133 19.13 1.41 -11.10
C ILE A 133 18.76 2.88 -11.38
N ALA A 134 18.42 3.66 -10.34
CA ALA A 134 18.09 5.07 -10.49
C ALA A 134 19.25 5.87 -11.11
N SER A 135 20.48 5.60 -10.69
CA SER A 135 21.70 6.25 -11.20
C SER A 135 21.99 5.89 -12.66
N LYS A 136 21.87 4.61 -13.03
CA LYS A 136 22.00 4.14 -14.43
C LYS A 136 20.99 4.81 -15.36
N LEU A 137 19.77 4.99 -14.88
CA LEU A 137 18.70 5.67 -15.61
C LEU A 137 18.84 7.21 -15.59
N LYS A 138 19.75 7.74 -14.77
CA LYS A 138 19.88 9.19 -14.53
C LYS A 138 18.57 9.83 -14.09
N THR A 139 17.85 9.15 -13.20
CA THR A 139 16.55 9.58 -12.69
C THR A 139 16.56 9.74 -11.16
N ARG A 140 15.55 10.43 -10.63
CA ARG A 140 15.36 10.58 -9.19
C ARG A 140 14.89 9.27 -8.58
N LYS A 141 15.57 8.81 -7.53
CA LYS A 141 15.27 7.57 -6.82
C LYS A 141 13.85 7.57 -6.21
N ASP A 142 13.45 8.68 -5.59
CA ASP A 142 12.13 8.82 -4.97
C ASP A 142 10.99 8.70 -5.99
N VAL A 143 11.17 9.28 -7.19
CA VAL A 143 10.19 9.17 -8.28
C VAL A 143 10.16 7.74 -8.85
N LEU A 144 11.35 7.12 -9.01
CA LEU A 144 11.42 5.71 -9.43
C LEU A 144 10.71 4.82 -8.42
N ALA A 145 10.95 5.00 -7.11
CA ALA A 145 10.29 4.24 -6.05
C ALA A 145 8.77 4.44 -6.07
N PHE A 146 8.30 5.67 -6.20
CA PHE A 146 6.87 5.97 -6.31
C PHE A 146 6.21 5.26 -7.49
N ILE A 147 6.82 5.34 -8.68
CA ILE A 147 6.28 4.73 -9.91
C ILE A 147 6.31 3.21 -9.79
N THR A 148 7.44 2.65 -9.32
CA THR A 148 7.63 1.20 -9.16
C THR A 148 6.61 0.61 -8.19
N TYR A 149 6.50 1.17 -6.98
CA TYR A 149 5.55 0.71 -5.97
C TYR A 149 4.11 0.76 -6.48
N ASN A 150 3.70 1.90 -7.06
CA ASN A 150 2.34 2.04 -7.58
C ASN A 150 2.04 1.10 -8.76
N SER A 151 3.06 0.67 -9.50
CA SER A 151 2.90 -0.28 -10.61
C SER A 151 2.72 -1.73 -10.17
N ILE A 152 3.31 -2.13 -9.04
CA ILE A 152 3.16 -3.51 -8.51
C ILE A 152 1.99 -3.64 -7.53
N LYS A 153 1.43 -2.52 -7.07
CA LYS A 153 0.37 -2.50 -6.04
C LYS A 153 -0.80 -3.46 -6.33
N PRO A 154 -1.35 -3.55 -7.56
CA PRO A 154 -2.40 -4.53 -7.85
C PRO A 154 -1.95 -5.98 -7.62
N SER A 155 -0.76 -6.36 -8.07
CA SER A 155 -0.21 -7.71 -7.85
C SER A 155 -0.04 -8.00 -6.36
N VAL A 156 0.56 -7.07 -5.62
CA VAL A 156 0.80 -7.19 -4.18
C VAL A 156 -0.52 -7.31 -3.39
N SER A 157 -1.51 -6.47 -3.70
CA SER A 157 -2.79 -6.49 -3.00
C SER A 157 -3.58 -7.78 -3.27
N LEU A 158 -3.65 -8.22 -4.54
CA LEU A 158 -4.33 -9.47 -4.90
C LEU A 158 -3.62 -10.70 -4.31
N TYR A 159 -2.30 -10.71 -4.31
CA TYR A 159 -1.52 -11.78 -3.68
C TYR A 159 -1.77 -11.82 -2.17
N ALA A 160 -1.70 -10.67 -1.49
CA ALA A 160 -2.02 -10.57 -0.07
C ALA A 160 -3.45 -11.07 0.25
N GLN A 161 -4.43 -10.70 -0.59
CA GLN A 161 -5.80 -11.18 -0.46
C GLN A 161 -5.90 -12.71 -0.60
N SER A 162 -5.15 -13.30 -1.53
CA SER A 162 -5.12 -14.75 -1.70
C SER A 162 -4.47 -15.48 -0.53
N VAL A 163 -3.41 -14.90 0.04
CA VAL A 163 -2.69 -15.43 1.20
C VAL A 163 -3.49 -15.25 2.50
N SER A 164 -4.23 -14.15 2.63
CA SER A 164 -5.02 -13.87 3.84
C SER A 164 -6.08 -14.91 4.17
N LYS A 165 -6.45 -15.75 3.19
CA LYS A 165 -7.37 -16.90 3.41
C LYS A 165 -6.82 -17.94 4.39
N TYR A 166 -5.52 -17.96 4.62
CA TYR A 166 -4.85 -18.83 5.60
C TYR A 166 -4.87 -18.26 7.03
N LEU A 167 -5.34 -17.01 7.21
CA LEU A 167 -5.48 -16.44 8.56
C LEU A 167 -6.64 -17.11 9.29
N ASP A 168 -6.39 -17.47 10.53
CA ASP A 168 -7.42 -18.01 11.42
C ASP A 168 -8.37 -16.87 11.83
N LYS A 169 -9.64 -17.01 11.49
CA LYS A 169 -10.68 -16.02 11.79
C LYS A 169 -11.11 -16.04 13.24
N ASP A 170 -10.96 -17.19 13.90
CA ASP A 170 -11.40 -17.40 15.29
C ASP A 170 -10.30 -16.99 16.30
N ASN A 171 -9.07 -16.77 15.83
CA ASN A 171 -7.94 -16.35 16.64
C ASN A 171 -7.42 -14.97 16.22
N PRO A 172 -7.89 -13.88 16.82
CA PRO A 172 -7.50 -12.53 16.46
C PRO A 172 -5.98 -12.34 16.44
N TRP A 173 -5.49 -11.63 15.45
CA TRP A 173 -4.05 -11.41 15.28
C TRP A 173 -3.41 -10.71 16.48
N GLY A 174 -4.03 -9.62 16.94
CA GLY A 174 -3.68 -8.92 18.17
C GLY A 174 -2.32 -8.22 18.15
N LYS A 175 -1.65 -8.13 17.01
CA LYS A 175 -0.35 -7.47 16.82
C LYS A 175 -0.48 -6.19 16.03
N GLY A 176 0.48 -5.27 16.22
CA GLY A 176 0.53 -3.99 15.56
C GLY A 176 1.06 -4.03 14.12
N TYR A 177 1.60 -5.16 13.68
CA TYR A 177 2.09 -5.37 12.32
C TYR A 177 1.16 -6.29 11.52
N CYS A 178 1.26 -6.20 10.21
CA CYS A 178 0.39 -6.92 9.29
C CYS A 178 0.53 -8.44 9.40
N PRO A 179 -0.58 -9.20 9.59
CA PRO A 179 -0.53 -10.66 9.66
C PRO A 179 -0.10 -11.33 8.35
N VAL A 180 -0.24 -10.64 7.21
CA VAL A 180 0.17 -11.18 5.92
C VAL A 180 1.65 -10.97 5.68
N CYS A 181 2.18 -9.75 5.81
CA CYS A 181 3.54 -9.41 5.36
C CYS A 181 4.44 -8.77 6.43
N GLY A 182 3.97 -8.56 7.65
CA GLY A 182 4.77 -8.02 8.76
C GLY A 182 4.97 -6.50 8.74
N ASN A 183 4.56 -5.78 7.70
CA ASN A 183 4.72 -4.34 7.66
C ASN A 183 3.82 -3.61 8.65
N LEU A 184 4.26 -2.43 9.09
CA LEU A 184 3.50 -1.56 9.97
C LEU A 184 2.29 -0.93 9.24
N PRO A 185 1.25 -0.53 9.97
CA PRO A 185 0.11 0.13 9.37
C PRO A 185 0.43 1.57 8.95
N ILE A 186 -0.27 2.04 7.91
CA ILE A 186 -0.22 3.44 7.46
C ILE A 186 -1.38 4.26 8.02
N ILE A 187 -2.52 3.63 8.25
CA ILE A 187 -3.75 4.27 8.73
C ILE A 187 -4.57 3.30 9.57
N SER A 188 -5.37 3.82 10.47
CA SER A 188 -6.41 3.09 11.18
C SER A 188 -7.79 3.54 10.70
N THR A 189 -8.79 2.69 10.78
CA THR A 189 -10.18 3.00 10.46
C THR A 189 -11.10 2.43 11.51
N PHE A 190 -12.26 3.06 11.70
CA PHE A 190 -13.34 2.55 12.54
C PHE A 190 -14.55 2.23 11.67
N GLU A 191 -15.15 1.07 11.89
CA GLU A 191 -16.44 0.73 11.28
C GLU A 191 -17.60 1.29 12.13
N SER A 192 -18.82 1.25 11.59
CA SER A 192 -20.01 1.80 12.22
C SER A 192 -20.35 1.20 13.59
N ASP A 193 -19.93 -0.04 13.85
CA ASP A 193 -20.07 -0.74 15.13
C ASP A 193 -18.95 -0.41 16.14
N GLY A 194 -18.00 0.43 15.74
CA GLY A 194 -16.85 0.83 16.55
C GLY A 194 -15.67 -0.13 16.51
N GLU A 195 -15.71 -1.15 15.68
CA GLU A 195 -14.58 -2.05 15.46
C GLU A 195 -13.42 -1.29 14.80
N ARG A 196 -12.20 -1.48 15.33
CA ARG A 196 -11.00 -0.80 14.86
C ARG A 196 -10.17 -1.70 13.97
N PHE A 197 -9.81 -1.16 12.82
CA PHE A 197 -8.94 -1.82 11.84
C PHE A 197 -7.66 -1.04 11.62
N LEU A 198 -6.61 -1.78 11.31
CA LEU A 198 -5.35 -1.24 10.78
C LEU A 198 -5.22 -1.63 9.31
N VAL A 199 -4.63 -0.76 8.51
CA VAL A 199 -4.38 -0.97 7.08
C VAL A 199 -2.87 -1.01 6.84
N CYS A 200 -2.38 -2.08 6.25
CA CYS A 200 -0.96 -2.27 5.97
C CYS A 200 -0.42 -1.20 5.02
N SER A 201 0.76 -0.65 5.33
CA SER A 201 1.44 0.33 4.48
C SER A 201 1.90 -0.23 3.13
N PHE A 202 2.11 -1.55 3.05
CA PHE A 202 2.65 -2.20 1.87
C PHE A 202 1.61 -2.99 1.07
N CYS A 203 0.99 -4.02 1.69
CA CYS A 203 0.09 -4.92 0.97
C CYS A 203 -1.40 -4.54 1.04
N TRP A 204 -1.74 -3.50 1.81
CA TRP A 204 -3.10 -2.98 2.01
C TRP A 204 -4.08 -3.94 2.67
N HIS A 205 -3.57 -5.06 3.20
CA HIS A 205 -4.39 -5.95 4.03
C HIS A 205 -4.91 -5.19 5.25
N LYS A 206 -6.19 -5.40 5.57
CA LYS A 206 -6.89 -4.78 6.70
C LYS A 206 -7.09 -5.84 7.78
N TRP A 207 -6.76 -5.53 9.05
CA TRP A 207 -6.94 -6.46 10.18
C TRP A 207 -7.45 -5.74 11.42
N THR A 208 -8.17 -6.47 12.25
CA THR A 208 -8.75 -5.96 13.49
C THR A 208 -7.76 -5.88 14.63
N VAL A 209 -7.92 -4.86 15.46
CA VAL A 209 -7.20 -4.67 16.72
C VAL A 209 -8.13 -4.16 17.80
N THR A 210 -7.71 -4.27 19.06
CA THR A 210 -8.45 -3.66 20.18
C THR A 210 -8.50 -2.14 20.01
N ARG A 211 -9.58 -1.52 20.48
CA ARG A 211 -9.84 -0.09 20.29
C ARG A 211 -8.75 0.77 20.92
N LEU A 212 -8.35 0.47 22.18
CA LEU A 212 -7.23 1.10 22.87
C LEU A 212 -5.96 0.29 22.64
N PHE A 213 -5.17 0.70 21.67
CA PHE A 213 -3.98 -0.04 21.25
C PHE A 213 -3.03 0.84 20.43
N CYS A 214 -1.77 0.87 20.82
CA CYS A 214 -0.72 1.46 20.00
C CYS A 214 -0.14 0.42 19.03
N PRO A 215 -0.26 0.58 17.70
CA PRO A 215 0.26 -0.42 16.77
C PRO A 215 1.79 -0.48 16.71
N PHE A 216 2.49 0.48 17.29
CA PHE A 216 3.95 0.57 17.18
C PHE A 216 4.70 -0.04 18.37
N CYS A 217 4.13 0.01 19.56
CA CYS A 217 4.73 -0.57 20.79
C CYS A 217 3.77 -1.49 21.55
N GLU A 218 2.59 -1.73 20.99
CA GLU A 218 1.54 -2.60 21.55
C GLU A 218 1.02 -2.17 22.95
N ASN A 219 1.24 -0.91 23.30
CA ASN A 219 0.72 -0.32 24.52
C ASN A 219 -0.82 -0.30 24.53
N LYS A 220 -1.43 -0.65 25.69
CA LYS A 220 -2.89 -0.69 25.91
C LYS A 220 -3.34 0.15 27.12
N GLU A 221 -2.41 0.86 27.75
CA GLU A 221 -2.71 1.68 28.94
C GLU A 221 -3.42 2.95 28.51
N SER A 222 -4.68 3.10 28.97
CA SER A 222 -5.56 4.21 28.59
C SER A 222 -4.96 5.59 28.88
N ASP A 223 -4.26 5.72 29.99
CA ASP A 223 -3.73 7.00 30.49
C ASP A 223 -2.57 7.53 29.65
N THR A 224 -2.00 6.69 28.76
CA THR A 224 -0.87 7.00 27.88
C THR A 224 -1.24 6.96 26.41
N LEU A 225 -2.54 6.81 26.11
CA LEU A 225 -3.08 6.81 24.75
C LEU A 225 -4.06 7.97 24.60
N HIS A 226 -3.70 8.93 23.77
CA HIS A 226 -4.48 10.13 23.52
C HIS A 226 -4.91 10.20 22.07
N TYR A 227 -5.90 11.03 21.77
CA TYR A 227 -6.24 11.37 20.40
C TYR A 227 -6.33 12.89 20.23
N LEU A 228 -5.90 13.35 19.08
CA LEU A 228 -6.01 14.73 18.63
C LEU A 228 -7.01 14.80 17.48
N PHE A 229 -7.85 15.79 17.48
CA PHE A 229 -8.80 16.07 16.40
C PHE A 229 -8.92 17.58 16.19
N SER A 230 -9.41 17.98 15.02
CA SER A 230 -9.80 19.36 14.74
C SER A 230 -11.32 19.48 14.82
N GLU A 231 -11.81 20.56 15.41
CA GLU A 231 -13.25 20.86 15.43
C GLU A 231 -13.83 21.06 14.02
N GLU A 232 -12.98 21.49 13.08
CA GLU A 232 -13.33 21.69 11.68
C GLU A 232 -13.37 20.37 10.88
N GLU A 233 -12.71 19.31 11.38
CA GLU A 233 -12.53 18.03 10.71
C GLU A 233 -12.79 16.85 11.65
N LYS A 234 -13.98 16.77 12.20
CA LYS A 234 -14.37 15.77 13.20
C LYS A 234 -14.33 14.32 12.72
N GLU A 235 -14.30 14.11 11.40
CA GLU A 235 -14.21 12.79 10.78
C GLU A 235 -12.80 12.19 10.85
N TYR A 236 -11.79 13.03 11.15
CA TYR A 236 -10.39 12.62 11.20
C TYR A 236 -9.81 12.87 12.58
N ARG A 237 -9.03 11.91 13.04
CA ARG A 237 -8.27 12.08 14.28
C ARG A 237 -6.90 11.45 14.17
N VAL A 238 -6.02 11.76 15.08
CA VAL A 238 -4.68 11.18 15.22
C VAL A 238 -4.59 10.57 16.60
N ASP A 239 -4.40 9.25 16.67
CA ASP A 239 -4.14 8.57 17.92
C ASP A 239 -2.63 8.63 18.22
N VAL A 240 -2.27 9.08 19.41
CA VAL A 240 -0.90 9.32 19.89
C VAL A 240 -0.61 8.41 21.06
N CYS A 241 0.59 7.86 21.12
CA CYS A 241 1.06 7.05 22.24
C CYS A 241 2.24 7.74 22.95
N ASP A 242 2.08 8.12 24.23
CA ASP A 242 3.13 8.76 25.01
C ASP A 242 4.30 7.85 25.30
N LYS A 243 4.06 6.51 25.38
CA LYS A 243 5.13 5.54 25.65
C LYS A 243 6.19 5.47 24.54
N CYS A 244 5.78 5.57 23.26
CA CYS A 244 6.73 5.47 22.15
C CYS A 244 6.84 6.74 21.30
N GLY A 245 6.05 7.78 21.59
CA GLY A 245 6.03 9.05 20.87
C GLY A 245 5.52 8.95 19.42
N LYS A 246 4.95 7.80 19.01
CA LYS A 246 4.43 7.60 17.66
C LYS A 246 2.93 7.86 17.59
N TYR A 247 2.45 8.12 16.38
CA TYR A 247 1.05 8.37 16.13
C TYR A 247 0.55 7.63 14.89
N ILE A 248 -0.76 7.41 14.82
CA ILE A 248 -1.45 6.88 13.64
C ILE A 248 -2.67 7.73 13.31
N LYS A 249 -2.90 7.97 12.02
CA LYS A 249 -4.09 8.67 11.54
C LYS A 249 -5.28 7.71 11.47
N ASN A 250 -6.46 8.24 11.79
CA ASN A 250 -7.73 7.54 11.69
C ASN A 250 -8.70 8.32 10.80
#